data_c0348fae939e933bbddd37866d3f8290
#
_entry.id   c0348fae939e933bbddd37866d3f8290
#
_cell.length_a   1.000
_cell.length_b   1.000
_cell.length_c   1.000
_cell.angle_alpha   90.00
_cell.angle_beta   90.00
_cell.angle_gamma   90.00
#
_symmetry.space_group_name_H-M   'P 1'
#
loop_
_entity.id
_entity.type
_entity.pdbx_description
1 polymer ?
#
loop_
_entity_poly.entity_id
_entity_poly.type
_entity_poly.pdbx_seq_one_letter_code
_entity_poly.pdbx_strand_id
1 'polypeptide(L)'
;MASLADRRRAMQRQETTIYTPPGWPERVRPPGAPDWEVTATEFLLDCCPADYRRYQLLRRHPVVLARFAVTFVNAQVQAGRDGLGGVRVSLAELVPPEVVGSEVVPGGGGSIIVLRSAMPILSRTTSIWP
;
A
#
# COMPACT_ATOMS: atom_id res chain seq x y z
N MET A 1 -23.19 -35.26 25.35
CA MET A 1 -22.66 -33.94 25.77
C MET A 1 -21.29 -33.72 25.12
N ALA A 2 -21.15 -32.69 24.37
CA ALA A 2 -19.87 -32.35 23.75
C ALA A 2 -18.90 -31.86 24.84
N SER A 3 -17.70 -32.47 24.88
CA SER A 3 -16.61 -32.10 25.76
C SER A 3 -16.18 -30.63 25.54
N LEU A 4 -15.67 -29.97 26.58
CA LEU A 4 -15.04 -28.66 26.43
C LEU A 4 -13.95 -28.62 25.36
N ALA A 5 -13.27 -29.77 25.15
CA ALA A 5 -12.28 -29.92 24.08
C ALA A 5 -12.94 -29.92 22.68
N ASP A 6 -14.14 -30.50 22.54
CA ASP A 6 -14.86 -30.49 21.26
C ASP A 6 -15.42 -29.11 20.93
N ARG A 7 -15.85 -28.36 21.95
CA ARG A 7 -16.26 -26.96 21.77
C ARG A 7 -15.09 -26.06 21.38
N ARG A 8 -13.91 -26.27 21.97
CA ARG A 8 -12.69 -25.55 21.57
C ARG A 8 -12.27 -25.88 20.13
N ARG A 9 -12.34 -27.18 19.73
CA ARG A 9 -12.08 -27.60 18.35
C ARG A 9 -13.12 -27.07 17.37
N ALA A 10 -14.38 -26.98 17.77
CA ALA A 10 -15.43 -26.38 16.95
C ALA A 10 -15.22 -24.87 16.79
N MET A 11 -14.80 -24.17 17.85
CA MET A 11 -14.43 -22.74 17.76
C MET A 11 -13.17 -22.52 16.91
N GLN A 12 -12.19 -23.40 16.99
CA GLN A 12 -10.98 -23.34 16.15
C GLN A 12 -11.26 -23.70 14.68
N ARG A 13 -12.29 -24.49 14.39
CA ARG A 13 -12.72 -24.78 12.99
C ARG A 13 -13.55 -23.65 12.38
N GLN A 14 -14.04 -22.73 13.19
CA GLN A 14 -14.64 -21.48 12.74
C GLN A 14 -13.58 -20.36 12.58
N GLU A 15 -12.31 -20.72 12.35
CA GLU A 15 -11.40 -19.84 11.64
C GLU A 15 -12.00 -19.66 10.26
N THR A 16 -12.91 -18.72 10.20
CA THR A 16 -13.47 -18.18 8.95
C THR A 16 -12.27 -17.92 8.07
N THR A 17 -12.14 -18.67 6.98
CA THR A 17 -11.09 -18.43 5.98
C THR A 17 -11.30 -17.02 5.48
N ILE A 18 -10.54 -16.07 6.05
CA ILE A 18 -10.67 -14.66 5.72
C ILE A 18 -10.15 -14.51 4.31
N TYR A 19 -11.04 -14.09 3.41
CA TYR A 19 -10.69 -13.90 2.01
C TYR A 19 -9.65 -12.78 1.89
N THR A 20 -8.51 -13.09 1.28
CA THR A 20 -7.48 -12.13 0.95
C THR A 20 -7.57 -11.78 -0.54
N PRO A 21 -7.90 -10.53 -0.90
CA PRO A 21 -7.98 -10.13 -2.31
C PRO A 21 -6.64 -10.28 -3.03
N PRO A 22 -6.65 -10.59 -4.35
CA PRO A 22 -5.43 -10.60 -5.15
C PRO A 22 -4.70 -9.25 -5.09
N GLY A 23 -3.38 -9.28 -4.91
CA GLY A 23 -2.56 -8.07 -4.78
C GLY A 23 -2.66 -7.36 -3.43
N TRP A 24 -3.31 -7.97 -2.45
CA TRP A 24 -3.33 -7.46 -1.07
C TRP A 24 -1.91 -7.44 -0.48
N PRO A 25 -1.48 -6.35 0.18
CA PRO A 25 -0.15 -6.27 0.75
C PRO A 25 0.05 -7.30 1.87
N GLU A 26 1.15 -8.05 1.83
CA GLU A 26 1.47 -9.08 2.84
C GLU A 26 1.57 -8.51 4.26
N ARG A 27 1.99 -7.26 4.39
CA ARG A 27 2.13 -6.55 5.68
C ARG A 27 0.81 -6.10 6.27
N VAL A 28 -0.28 -6.17 5.51
CA VAL A 28 -1.61 -5.73 5.94
C VAL A 28 -2.51 -6.94 6.15
N ARG A 29 -3.09 -7.05 7.33
CA ARG A 29 -4.05 -8.12 7.60
C ARG A 29 -5.24 -8.01 6.66
N PRO A 30 -5.81 -9.14 6.22
CA PRO A 30 -6.96 -9.12 5.32
C PRO A 30 -8.17 -8.42 5.95
N PRO A 31 -9.05 -7.82 5.15
CA PRO A 31 -10.29 -7.21 5.65
C PRO A 31 -11.13 -8.24 6.41
N GLY A 32 -11.61 -7.89 7.58
CA GLY A 32 -12.34 -8.79 8.47
C GLY A 32 -11.47 -9.52 9.48
N ALA A 33 -10.14 -9.49 9.35
CA ALA A 33 -9.23 -9.95 10.40
C ALA A 33 -9.21 -8.96 11.57
N PRO A 34 -8.98 -9.45 12.82
CA PRO A 34 -8.73 -8.54 13.94
C PRO A 34 -7.56 -7.60 13.60
N ASP A 35 -7.70 -6.34 13.99
CA ASP A 35 -6.67 -5.30 13.82
C ASP A 35 -6.25 -5.01 12.36
N TRP A 36 -7.04 -5.42 11.35
CA TRP A 36 -6.71 -5.13 9.96
C TRP A 36 -6.59 -3.61 9.68
N GLU A 37 -7.45 -2.80 10.31
CA GLU A 37 -7.43 -1.35 10.17
C GLU A 37 -6.14 -0.73 10.72
N VAL A 38 -5.60 -1.27 11.81
CA VAL A 38 -4.33 -0.84 12.39
C VAL A 38 -3.18 -1.10 11.42
N THR A 39 -3.11 -2.32 10.89
CA THR A 39 -2.05 -2.70 9.93
C THR A 39 -2.18 -1.93 8.62
N ALA A 40 -3.41 -1.67 8.15
CA ALA A 40 -3.68 -0.84 6.98
C ALA A 40 -3.25 0.62 7.20
N THR A 41 -3.56 1.20 8.36
CA THR A 41 -3.16 2.57 8.71
C THR A 41 -1.65 2.72 8.74
N GLU A 42 -0.93 1.80 9.39
CA GLU A 42 0.54 1.84 9.43
C GLU A 42 1.14 1.69 8.02
N PHE A 43 0.61 0.80 7.20
CA PHE A 43 1.05 0.65 5.81
C PHE A 43 0.83 1.93 4.99
N LEU A 44 -0.33 2.57 5.12
CA LEU A 44 -0.62 3.83 4.42
C LEU A 44 0.29 4.97 4.90
N LEU A 45 0.60 5.04 6.19
CA LEU A 45 1.56 6.01 6.74
C LEU A 45 2.98 5.76 6.23
N ASP A 46 3.37 4.52 5.99
CA ASP A 46 4.66 4.18 5.37
C ASP A 46 4.74 4.65 3.90
N CYS A 47 3.59 4.73 3.22
CA CYS A 47 3.51 5.25 1.85
C CYS A 47 3.51 6.79 1.78
N CYS A 48 3.33 7.48 2.90
CA CYS A 48 3.20 8.92 2.99
C CYS A 48 4.48 9.58 3.53
N PRO A 49 4.62 10.92 3.43
CA PRO A 49 5.68 11.64 4.10
C PRO A 49 5.66 11.38 5.61
N ALA A 50 6.84 11.32 6.22
CA ALA A 50 7.00 11.03 7.65
C ALA A 50 6.21 11.99 8.55
N ASP A 51 6.03 13.22 8.13
CA ASP A 51 5.27 14.23 8.86
C ASP A 51 3.80 13.86 9.06
N TYR A 52 3.22 13.03 8.20
CA TYR A 52 1.81 12.58 8.33
C TYR A 52 1.57 11.79 9.62
N ARG A 53 2.59 11.16 10.17
CA ARG A 53 2.52 10.45 11.45
C ARG A 53 2.20 11.36 12.65
N ARG A 54 2.46 12.67 12.53
CA ARG A 54 2.17 13.66 13.57
C ARG A 54 0.69 14.01 13.65
N TYR A 55 -0.07 13.81 12.59
CA TYR A 55 -1.47 14.20 12.53
C TYR A 55 -2.38 13.10 13.07
N GLN A 56 -2.85 13.25 14.31
CA GLN A 56 -3.79 12.32 14.95
C GLN A 56 -5.07 12.11 14.13
N LEU A 57 -5.51 13.14 13.40
CA LEU A 57 -6.67 13.08 12.52
C LEU A 57 -6.52 11.99 11.46
N LEU A 58 -5.35 11.88 10.83
CA LEU A 58 -5.08 10.87 9.80
C LEU A 58 -5.09 9.45 10.36
N ARG A 59 -4.61 9.26 11.59
CA ARG A 59 -4.65 7.97 12.27
C ARG A 59 -6.07 7.55 12.65
N ARG A 60 -6.92 8.51 13.01
CA ARG A 60 -8.31 8.26 13.40
C ARG A 60 -9.25 8.08 12.21
N HIS A 61 -8.86 8.56 11.03
CA HIS A 61 -9.67 8.52 9.81
C HIS A 61 -8.92 7.83 8.67
N PRO A 62 -8.85 6.49 8.66
CA PRO A 62 -8.10 5.73 7.64
C PRO A 62 -8.52 6.02 6.20
N VAL A 63 -9.81 6.35 5.97
CA VAL A 63 -10.31 6.73 4.64
C VAL A 63 -9.66 8.02 4.15
N VAL A 64 -9.55 9.01 5.03
CA VAL A 64 -8.89 10.28 4.71
C VAL A 64 -7.41 10.06 4.43
N LEU A 65 -6.75 9.28 5.29
CA LEU A 65 -5.35 8.89 5.11
C LEU A 65 -5.14 8.17 3.78
N ALA A 66 -6.03 7.25 3.42
CA ALA A 66 -5.95 6.51 2.16
C ALA A 66 -6.02 7.45 0.95
N ARG A 67 -6.90 8.45 0.97
CA ARG A 67 -7.00 9.47 -0.09
C ARG A 67 -5.72 10.29 -0.20
N PHE A 68 -5.16 10.72 0.92
CA PHE A 68 -3.87 11.43 0.93
C PHE A 68 -2.73 10.56 0.40
N ALA A 69 -2.67 9.29 0.80
CA ALA A 69 -1.66 8.35 0.34
C ALA A 69 -1.71 8.17 -1.19
N VAL A 70 -2.90 8.00 -1.77
CA VAL A 70 -3.06 7.90 -3.23
C VAL A 70 -2.57 9.15 -3.93
N THR A 71 -3.02 10.31 -3.48
CA THR A 71 -2.62 11.59 -4.08
C THR A 71 -1.10 11.77 -4.02
N PHE A 72 -0.50 11.48 -2.87
CA PHE A 72 0.95 11.58 -2.70
C PHE A 72 1.72 10.62 -3.61
N VAL A 73 1.35 9.33 -3.62
CA VAL A 73 2.06 8.33 -4.43
C VAL A 73 1.89 8.60 -5.92
N ASN A 74 0.71 9.04 -6.38
CA ASN A 74 0.48 9.45 -7.76
C ASN A 74 1.38 10.62 -8.16
N ALA A 75 1.50 11.63 -7.29
CA ALA A 75 2.39 12.76 -7.53
C ALA A 75 3.86 12.34 -7.61
N GLN A 76 4.30 11.40 -6.76
CA GLN A 76 5.67 10.85 -6.79
C GLN A 76 5.94 10.06 -8.08
N VAL A 77 4.99 9.26 -8.53
CA VAL A 77 5.10 8.52 -9.79
C VAL A 77 5.23 9.48 -10.98
N GLN A 78 4.41 10.53 -11.00
CA GLN A 78 4.46 11.52 -12.07
C GLN A 78 5.79 12.29 -12.06
N ALA A 79 6.20 12.77 -10.90
CA ALA A 79 7.50 13.44 -10.73
C ALA A 79 8.67 12.55 -11.14
N GLY A 80 8.63 11.26 -10.80
CA GLY A 80 9.63 10.29 -11.23
C GLY A 80 9.68 10.12 -12.75
N ARG A 81 8.52 10.01 -13.41
CA ARG A 81 8.45 9.92 -14.88
C ARG A 81 8.99 11.16 -15.57
N ASP A 82 8.62 12.33 -15.09
CA ASP A 82 9.07 13.62 -15.63
C ASP A 82 10.57 13.79 -15.43
N GLY A 83 11.09 13.45 -14.24
CA GLY A 83 12.52 13.45 -13.95
C GLY A 83 13.33 12.52 -14.85
N LEU A 84 12.85 11.28 -15.05
CA LEU A 84 13.47 10.32 -15.95
C LEU A 84 13.49 10.80 -17.40
N GLY A 85 12.39 11.42 -17.86
CA GLY A 85 12.32 12.04 -19.19
C GLY A 85 13.37 13.15 -19.35
N GLY A 86 13.45 14.06 -18.38
CA GLY A 86 14.42 15.16 -18.38
C GLY A 86 15.87 14.69 -18.34
N VAL A 87 16.18 13.72 -17.47
CA VAL A 87 17.53 13.14 -17.36
C VAL A 87 17.96 12.45 -18.65
N ARG A 88 17.07 11.69 -19.29
CA ARG A 88 17.37 11.03 -20.58
C ARG A 88 17.72 12.04 -21.67
N VAL A 89 16.98 13.15 -21.75
CA VAL A 89 17.28 14.22 -22.72
C VAL A 89 18.62 14.89 -22.41
N SER A 90 18.86 15.24 -21.15
CA SER A 90 20.10 15.90 -20.72
C SER A 90 21.34 15.03 -20.87
N LEU A 91 21.23 13.72 -20.66
CA LEU A 91 22.33 12.78 -20.73
C LEU A 91 22.56 12.25 -22.15
N ALA A 92 21.58 12.32 -23.06
CA ALA A 92 21.71 11.83 -24.43
C ALA A 92 22.83 12.52 -25.21
N GLU A 93 23.16 13.77 -24.84
CA GLU A 93 24.28 14.54 -25.45
C GLU A 93 25.64 14.24 -24.82
N LEU A 94 25.67 13.68 -23.60
CA LEU A 94 26.89 13.53 -22.81
C LEU A 94 27.34 12.08 -22.63
N VAL A 95 26.40 11.12 -22.76
CA VAL A 95 26.63 9.71 -22.43
C VAL A 95 26.05 8.80 -23.52
N PRO A 96 26.76 7.72 -23.93
CA PRO A 96 26.20 6.75 -24.85
C PRO A 96 24.85 6.16 -24.40
N PRO A 97 23.92 5.88 -25.32
CA PRO A 97 22.58 5.44 -25.01
C PRO A 97 22.48 4.17 -24.14
N GLU A 98 23.46 3.27 -24.29
CA GLU A 98 23.54 2.02 -23.51
C GLU A 98 23.80 2.25 -22.02
N VAL A 99 24.49 3.33 -21.64
CA VAL A 99 24.79 3.69 -20.25
C VAL A 99 23.57 4.34 -19.61
N VAL A 100 22.85 5.18 -20.34
CA VAL A 100 21.61 5.83 -19.86
C VAL A 100 20.52 4.81 -19.56
N GLY A 101 20.46 3.72 -20.33
CA GLY A 101 19.46 2.64 -20.12
C GLY A 101 19.69 1.77 -18.89
N SER A 102 20.94 1.63 -18.43
CA SER A 102 21.27 0.73 -17.31
C SER A 102 21.18 1.38 -15.94
N GLU A 103 21.34 2.69 -15.80
CA GLU A 103 21.37 3.37 -14.50
C GLU A 103 20.01 3.97 -14.04
N VAL A 104 19.04 4.06 -14.94
CA VAL A 104 17.79 4.81 -14.69
C VAL A 104 16.66 3.94 -14.12
N VAL A 105 16.89 2.67 -13.83
CA VAL A 105 15.81 1.71 -13.51
C VAL A 105 15.37 1.60 -12.04
N PRO A 106 16.06 2.05 -10.97
CA PRO A 106 15.62 1.67 -9.61
C PRO A 106 14.46 2.46 -9.01
N GLY A 107 14.14 3.65 -9.50
CA GLY A 107 13.20 4.54 -8.78
C GLY A 107 11.71 4.42 -9.16
N GLY A 108 11.40 4.03 -10.38
CA GLY A 108 10.02 4.02 -10.89
C GLY A 108 9.20 2.79 -10.49
N GLY A 109 9.86 1.66 -10.32
CA GLY A 109 9.20 0.38 -10.01
C GLY A 109 8.64 0.32 -8.60
N GLY A 110 9.33 0.87 -7.63
CA GLY A 110 8.92 0.85 -6.22
C GLY A 110 7.62 1.61 -5.97
N SER A 111 7.50 2.81 -6.54
CA SER A 111 6.30 3.63 -6.39
C SER A 111 5.06 3.02 -7.06
N ILE A 112 5.22 2.38 -8.21
CA ILE A 112 4.14 1.67 -8.91
C ILE A 112 3.69 0.42 -8.11
N ILE A 113 4.62 -0.32 -7.53
CA ILE A 113 4.34 -1.47 -6.69
C ILE A 113 3.55 -1.05 -5.44
N VAL A 114 3.94 0.03 -4.78
CA VAL A 114 3.24 0.58 -3.61
C VAL A 114 1.82 1.01 -3.98
N LEU A 115 1.61 1.68 -5.10
CA LEU A 115 0.29 2.07 -5.59
C LEU A 115 -0.60 0.85 -5.87
N ARG A 116 -0.05 -0.15 -6.52
CA ARG A 116 -0.74 -1.39 -6.85
C ARG A 116 -1.15 -2.16 -5.58
N SER A 117 -0.28 -2.16 -4.57
CA SER A 117 -0.55 -2.78 -3.27
C SER A 117 -1.52 -1.98 -2.41
N ALA A 118 -1.60 -0.65 -2.55
CA ALA A 118 -2.54 0.19 -1.83
C ALA A 118 -3.97 0.16 -2.42
N MET A 119 -4.11 -0.08 -3.73
CA MET A 119 -5.41 -0.08 -4.43
C MET A 119 -6.48 -0.99 -3.80
N PRO A 120 -6.18 -2.24 -3.41
CA PRO A 120 -7.17 -3.10 -2.76
C PRO A 120 -7.64 -2.57 -1.41
N ILE A 121 -6.75 -1.94 -0.64
CA ILE A 121 -7.08 -1.31 0.63
C ILE A 121 -8.05 -0.16 0.41
N LEU A 122 -7.80 0.68 -0.59
CA LEU A 122 -8.62 1.83 -0.94
C LEU A 122 -10.04 1.43 -1.36
N SER A 123 -10.16 0.43 -2.22
CA SER A 123 -11.45 -0.07 -2.70
C SER A 123 -12.32 -0.61 -1.56
N ARG A 124 -11.72 -1.26 -0.58
CA ARG A 124 -12.43 -1.82 0.57
C ARG A 124 -12.77 -0.76 1.61
N THR A 125 -11.88 0.19 1.83
CA THR A 125 -12.10 1.25 2.82
C THR A 125 -13.27 2.15 2.43
N THR A 126 -13.50 2.40 1.13
CA THR A 126 -14.67 3.13 0.65
C THR A 126 -15.98 2.35 0.71
N SER A 127 -15.95 1.01 0.75
CA SER A 127 -17.14 0.18 0.82
C SER A 127 -17.61 -0.15 2.24
N ILE A 128 -16.76 0.00 3.25
CA ILE A 128 -17.03 -0.41 4.64
C ILE A 128 -17.48 0.75 5.51
N TRP A 129 -17.23 1.99 5.09
CA TRP A 129 -17.64 3.18 5.83
C TRP A 129 -18.90 3.78 5.22
N PRO A 130 -19.98 3.91 6.00
CA PRO A 130 -21.20 4.56 5.57
C PRO A 130 -21.03 6.05 5.31
#